data_0ec5a0d89515015aab4ef2e60599145e
#
_entry.id   0ec5a0d89515015aab4ef2e60599145e
#
_cell.length_a   1.000
_cell.length_b   1.000
_cell.length_c   1.000
_cell.angle_alpha   90.00
_cell.angle_beta   90.00
_cell.angle_gamma   90.00
#
_symmetry.space_group_name_H-M   'P 1'
#
loop_
_entity.id
_entity.type
_entity.pdbx_description
1 polymer ?
#
loop_
_entity_poly.entity_id
_entity_poly.type
_entity_poly.pdbx_seq_one_letter_code
_entity_poly.pdbx_strand_id
1 'polypeptide(L)'
;MATPHLGAKKGDVAETVLLPGDPLRAKYIAETFLEDVVQYNNVRGMLGFTGIYKGKRVSVQGTGMGVPSIGIYTHELINEYGCKNLIRIGTAGSFQENVKIRDVVIAMAASTDSAINKLRFNGADYAPTASAELLFKAYEAGKAKGLSMKAGNVLTSDTFYGDDPEGWKKWAKFGVLCVEMETAQLYTTAAKFGVNALTLLTISDSLVTGEVTSAEERQLTFNDMIEVALESALSL
;
A
#
# COMPACT_ATOMS: atom_id res chain seq x y z
N MET A 1 -10.30 -15.77 -16.85
CA MET A 1 -11.22 -14.87 -17.60
C MET A 1 -11.06 -13.48 -16.99
N ALA A 2 -11.31 -12.42 -17.75
CA ALA A 2 -11.33 -11.06 -17.20
C ALA A 2 -12.40 -10.95 -16.11
N THR A 3 -12.12 -10.16 -15.07
CA THR A 3 -13.07 -9.82 -14.02
C THR A 3 -13.77 -8.49 -14.34
N PRO A 4 -14.78 -8.04 -13.57
CA PRO A 4 -15.42 -6.75 -13.81
C PRO A 4 -14.48 -5.53 -13.71
N HIS A 5 -13.32 -5.65 -13.03
CA HIS A 5 -12.41 -4.53 -12.78
C HIS A 5 -11.00 -4.76 -13.35
N LEU A 6 -10.64 -5.99 -13.72
CA LEU A 6 -9.34 -6.34 -14.30
C LEU A 6 -9.52 -7.07 -15.63
N GLY A 7 -8.95 -6.50 -16.72
CA GLY A 7 -8.99 -7.04 -18.07
C GLY A 7 -7.96 -8.14 -18.34
N ALA A 8 -7.17 -8.52 -17.34
CA ALA A 8 -6.10 -9.52 -17.45
C ALA A 8 -6.62 -10.92 -17.79
N LYS A 9 -5.78 -11.73 -18.42
CA LYS A 9 -5.97 -13.16 -18.57
C LYS A 9 -5.23 -13.92 -17.47
N LYS A 10 -5.59 -15.19 -17.26
CA LYS A 10 -4.85 -16.05 -16.34
C LYS A 10 -3.39 -16.16 -16.80
N GLY A 11 -2.47 -15.85 -15.89
CA GLY A 11 -1.05 -15.82 -16.17
C GLY A 11 -0.48 -14.44 -16.56
N ASP A 12 -1.31 -13.44 -16.85
CA ASP A 12 -0.83 -12.08 -17.14
C ASP A 12 -0.28 -11.39 -15.87
N VAL A 13 -0.86 -11.67 -14.71
CA VAL A 13 -0.48 -11.08 -13.42
C VAL A 13 0.54 -11.97 -12.71
N ALA A 14 1.57 -11.39 -12.12
CA ALA A 14 2.57 -12.09 -11.32
C ALA A 14 2.03 -12.46 -9.92
N GLU A 15 2.65 -13.42 -9.24
CA GLU A 15 2.30 -13.79 -7.86
C GLU A 15 2.56 -12.66 -6.86
N THR A 16 3.53 -11.79 -7.15
CA THR A 16 3.84 -10.59 -6.34
C THR A 16 3.38 -9.34 -7.06
N VAL A 17 2.57 -8.52 -6.38
CA VAL A 17 1.96 -7.32 -6.95
C VAL A 17 2.21 -6.11 -6.05
N LEU A 18 2.77 -5.05 -6.62
CA LEU A 18 2.83 -3.74 -6.00
C LEU A 18 1.52 -2.98 -6.23
N LEU A 19 1.00 -2.34 -5.20
CA LEU A 19 -0.32 -1.73 -5.17
C LEU A 19 -0.25 -0.23 -4.84
N PRO A 20 0.09 0.64 -5.79
CA PRO A 20 -0.12 2.08 -5.64
C PRO A 20 -1.62 2.41 -5.74
N GLY A 21 -2.08 3.44 -5.02
CA GLY A 21 -3.44 3.96 -5.18
C GLY A 21 -3.64 4.63 -6.55
N ASP A 22 -2.65 5.42 -6.97
CA ASP A 22 -2.65 6.17 -8.22
C ASP A 22 -2.25 5.29 -9.42
N PRO A 23 -3.10 5.17 -10.46
CA PRO A 23 -2.78 4.42 -11.67
C PRO A 23 -1.62 5.01 -12.48
N LEU A 24 -1.40 6.32 -12.44
CA LEU A 24 -0.23 6.95 -13.10
C LEU A 24 1.06 6.60 -12.37
N ARG A 25 1.02 6.44 -11.04
CA ARG A 25 2.15 5.90 -10.29
C ARG A 25 2.41 4.45 -10.66
N ALA A 26 1.36 3.64 -10.90
CA ALA A 26 1.55 2.27 -11.39
C ALA A 26 2.30 2.25 -12.72
N LYS A 27 1.93 3.15 -13.65
CA LYS A 27 2.63 3.33 -14.92
C LYS A 27 4.08 3.76 -14.73
N TYR A 28 4.32 4.79 -13.91
CA TYR A 28 5.66 5.28 -13.61
C TYR A 28 6.58 4.18 -13.06
N ILE A 29 6.10 3.39 -12.11
CA ILE A 29 6.86 2.28 -11.53
C ILE A 29 7.20 1.24 -12.59
N ALA A 30 6.24 0.85 -13.40
CA ALA A 30 6.45 -0.13 -14.44
C ALA A 30 7.49 0.34 -15.46
N GLU A 31 7.36 1.56 -15.97
CA GLU A 31 8.25 2.11 -16.99
C GLU A 31 9.65 2.48 -16.46
N THR A 32 9.79 2.75 -15.16
CA THR A 32 11.06 3.18 -14.56
C THR A 32 11.89 2.02 -14.01
N PHE A 33 11.23 1.02 -13.42
CA PHE A 33 11.92 -0.01 -12.63
C PHE A 33 11.82 -1.42 -13.23
N LEU A 34 10.90 -1.68 -14.16
CA LEU A 34 10.73 -3.01 -14.72
C LEU A 34 11.22 -3.09 -16.17
N GLU A 35 11.71 -4.26 -16.54
CA GLU A 35 12.04 -4.65 -17.91
C GLU A 35 10.88 -5.43 -18.53
N ASP A 36 10.80 -5.49 -19.87
CA ASP A 36 9.80 -6.26 -20.64
C ASP A 36 8.35 -6.00 -20.20
N VAL A 37 8.01 -4.72 -20.03
CA VAL A 37 6.74 -4.28 -19.47
C VAL A 37 5.58 -4.54 -20.42
N VAL A 38 4.54 -5.22 -19.92
CA VAL A 38 3.28 -5.45 -20.62
C VAL A 38 2.13 -4.89 -19.78
N GLN A 39 1.34 -4.01 -20.37
CA GLN A 39 0.11 -3.52 -19.73
C GLN A 39 -1.01 -4.57 -19.88
N TYR A 40 -1.53 -5.08 -18.76
CA TYR A 40 -2.63 -6.05 -18.76
C TYR A 40 -3.99 -5.47 -18.40
N ASN A 41 -4.03 -4.28 -17.80
CA ASN A 41 -5.27 -3.64 -17.39
C ASN A 41 -5.32 -2.14 -17.69
N ASN A 42 -6.50 -1.69 -18.16
CA ASN A 42 -6.87 -0.29 -18.24
C ASN A 42 -8.36 -0.06 -17.92
N VAL A 43 -9.03 -1.09 -17.42
CA VAL A 43 -10.46 -1.00 -17.04
C VAL A 43 -10.63 0.09 -16.00
N ARG A 44 -11.58 0.99 -16.20
CA ARG A 44 -11.85 2.17 -15.34
C ARG A 44 -10.65 3.10 -15.15
N GLY A 45 -9.64 3.05 -16.04
CA GLY A 45 -8.40 3.81 -15.86
C GLY A 45 -7.46 3.28 -14.78
N MET A 46 -7.76 2.15 -14.14
CA MET A 46 -6.90 1.52 -13.15
C MET A 46 -5.83 0.69 -13.85
N LEU A 47 -4.76 1.37 -14.23
CA LEU A 47 -3.67 0.77 -14.99
C LEU A 47 -3.00 -0.36 -14.23
N GLY A 48 -2.71 -1.46 -14.95
CA GLY A 48 -1.99 -2.62 -14.42
C GLY A 48 -0.95 -3.10 -15.40
N PHE A 49 0.24 -3.42 -14.89
CA PHE A 49 1.42 -3.80 -15.68
C PHE A 49 2.10 -5.01 -15.06
N THR A 50 2.72 -5.84 -15.90
CA THR A 50 3.65 -6.88 -15.47
C THR A 50 4.96 -6.70 -16.20
N GLY A 51 6.07 -6.89 -15.52
CA GLY A 51 7.41 -6.84 -16.08
C GLY A 51 8.39 -7.66 -15.26
N ILE A 52 9.66 -7.49 -15.52
CA ILE A 52 10.76 -8.19 -14.85
C ILE A 52 11.55 -7.20 -14.00
N TYR A 53 11.79 -7.53 -12.75
CA TYR A 53 12.72 -6.82 -11.87
C TYR A 53 13.83 -7.77 -11.41
N LYS A 54 15.07 -7.51 -11.82
CA LYS A 54 16.24 -8.35 -11.49
C LYS A 54 15.98 -9.85 -11.71
N GLY A 55 15.40 -10.19 -12.87
CA GLY A 55 15.10 -11.57 -13.25
C GLY A 55 13.83 -12.18 -12.64
N LYS A 56 13.13 -11.50 -11.74
CA LYS A 56 11.84 -11.94 -11.18
C LYS A 56 10.66 -11.19 -11.80
N ARG A 57 9.59 -11.91 -12.02
CA ARG A 57 8.35 -11.36 -12.54
C ARG A 57 7.58 -10.63 -11.43
N VAL A 58 7.23 -9.37 -11.65
CA VAL A 58 6.50 -8.50 -10.72
C VAL A 58 5.38 -7.79 -11.47
N SER A 59 4.23 -7.64 -10.84
CA SER A 59 3.14 -6.81 -11.34
C SER A 59 3.00 -5.52 -10.53
N VAL A 60 2.44 -4.50 -11.17
CA VAL A 60 2.05 -3.25 -10.51
C VAL A 60 0.61 -2.94 -10.91
N GLN A 61 -0.28 -2.74 -9.95
CA GLN A 61 -1.71 -2.50 -10.19
C GLN A 61 -2.19 -1.27 -9.42
N GLY A 62 -2.74 -0.28 -10.12
CA GLY A 62 -3.47 0.82 -9.49
C GLY A 62 -4.71 0.32 -8.76
N THR A 63 -4.97 0.81 -7.55
CA THR A 63 -6.08 0.35 -6.71
C THR A 63 -7.14 1.40 -6.43
N GLY A 64 -6.93 2.65 -6.84
CA GLY A 64 -7.75 3.78 -6.42
C GLY A 64 -7.53 4.12 -4.95
N MET A 65 -8.44 4.88 -4.37
CA MET A 65 -8.42 5.34 -2.99
C MET A 65 -9.54 4.73 -2.16
N GLY A 66 -9.23 4.46 -0.90
CA GLY A 66 -10.19 4.05 0.11
C GLY A 66 -10.43 2.54 0.24
N VAL A 67 -10.92 2.18 1.40
CA VAL A 67 -11.21 0.81 1.82
C VAL A 67 -12.03 0.02 0.78
N PRO A 68 -13.14 0.53 0.20
CA PRO A 68 -13.91 -0.22 -0.78
C PRO A 68 -13.13 -0.50 -2.07
N SER A 69 -12.36 0.49 -2.55
CA SER A 69 -11.63 0.36 -3.81
C SER A 69 -10.55 -0.71 -3.73
N ILE A 70 -9.63 -0.61 -2.76
CA ILE A 70 -8.58 -1.63 -2.61
C ILE A 70 -9.18 -3.01 -2.32
N GLY A 71 -10.31 -3.08 -1.64
CA GLY A 71 -11.01 -4.32 -1.36
C GLY A 71 -11.43 -5.07 -2.63
N ILE A 72 -11.87 -4.36 -3.66
CA ILE A 72 -12.22 -4.93 -4.97
C ILE A 72 -10.98 -5.51 -5.65
N TYR A 73 -9.95 -4.70 -5.85
CA TYR A 73 -8.76 -5.11 -6.59
C TYR A 73 -8.01 -6.26 -5.91
N THR A 74 -7.83 -6.18 -4.59
CA THR A 74 -7.15 -7.27 -3.84
C THR A 74 -7.92 -8.57 -3.86
N HIS A 75 -9.26 -8.50 -3.79
CA HIS A 75 -10.10 -9.70 -3.92
C HIS A 75 -9.90 -10.38 -5.27
N GLU A 76 -9.98 -9.63 -6.37
CA GLU A 76 -9.84 -10.16 -7.72
C GLU A 76 -8.42 -10.67 -7.97
N LEU A 77 -7.37 -9.94 -7.56
CA LEU A 77 -5.98 -10.36 -7.70
C LEU A 77 -5.70 -11.70 -7.00
N ILE A 78 -6.23 -11.89 -5.81
CA ILE A 78 -6.03 -13.14 -5.06
C ILE A 78 -6.82 -14.29 -5.68
N ASN A 79 -8.13 -14.11 -5.86
CA ASN A 79 -9.02 -15.23 -6.19
C ASN A 79 -8.99 -15.62 -7.68
N GLU A 80 -8.83 -14.67 -8.58
CA GLU A 80 -8.91 -14.90 -10.01
C GLU A 80 -7.53 -15.05 -10.67
N TYR A 81 -6.53 -14.33 -10.13
CA TYR A 81 -5.18 -14.32 -10.72
C TYR A 81 -4.13 -15.03 -9.87
N GLY A 82 -4.47 -15.47 -8.66
CA GLY A 82 -3.60 -16.29 -7.82
C GLY A 82 -2.42 -15.56 -7.20
N CYS A 83 -2.57 -14.24 -6.99
CA CYS A 83 -1.54 -13.44 -6.33
C CYS A 83 -1.36 -13.88 -4.87
N LYS A 84 -0.10 -13.99 -4.44
CA LYS A 84 0.29 -14.47 -3.12
C LYS A 84 0.91 -13.41 -2.23
N ASN A 85 1.51 -12.38 -2.84
CA ASN A 85 2.19 -11.33 -2.13
C ASN A 85 1.70 -9.97 -2.63
N LEU A 86 1.09 -9.20 -1.75
CA LEU A 86 0.49 -7.91 -2.07
C LEU A 86 1.20 -6.82 -1.26
N ILE A 87 1.93 -5.93 -1.95
CA ILE A 87 2.71 -4.88 -1.30
C ILE A 87 2.13 -3.52 -1.71
N ARG A 88 1.37 -2.90 -0.80
CA ARG A 88 0.89 -1.54 -1.00
C ARG A 88 2.06 -0.56 -0.87
N ILE A 89 2.13 0.37 -1.80
CA ILE A 89 3.06 1.49 -1.84
C ILE A 89 2.27 2.78 -1.95
N GLY A 90 2.17 3.48 -0.84
CA GLY A 90 1.28 4.64 -0.69
C GLY A 90 1.96 5.87 -0.14
N THR A 91 1.15 6.92 0.04
CA THR A 91 1.51 8.14 0.76
C THR A 91 0.67 8.26 2.02
N ALA A 92 1.17 9.00 3.01
CA ALA A 92 0.49 9.18 4.29
C ALA A 92 0.78 10.54 4.91
N GLY A 93 -0.17 11.03 5.70
CA GLY A 93 -0.01 12.20 6.54
C GLY A 93 0.53 11.83 7.93
N SER A 94 1.64 12.45 8.35
CA SER A 94 2.27 12.17 9.65
C SER A 94 1.46 12.72 10.83
N PHE A 95 1.40 11.92 11.92
CA PHE A 95 0.86 12.31 13.22
C PHE A 95 1.93 12.55 14.29
N GLN A 96 3.22 12.35 13.96
CA GLN A 96 4.31 12.41 14.95
C GLN A 96 5.41 13.38 14.51
N GLU A 97 5.96 14.14 15.45
CA GLU A 97 7.06 15.08 15.19
C GLU A 97 8.35 14.40 14.67
N ASN A 98 8.57 13.15 15.07
CA ASN A 98 9.73 12.37 14.68
C ASN A 98 9.52 11.51 13.41
N VAL A 99 8.38 11.67 12.75
CA VAL A 99 8.04 11.04 11.46
C VAL A 99 7.86 12.16 10.44
N LYS A 100 8.89 12.40 9.65
CA LYS A 100 9.03 13.61 8.81
C LYS A 100 8.65 13.35 7.36
N ILE A 101 8.43 14.41 6.61
CA ILE A 101 8.26 14.37 5.15
C ILE A 101 9.39 13.53 4.53
N ARG A 102 9.03 12.64 3.62
CA ARG A 102 9.88 11.66 2.93
C ARG A 102 10.39 10.48 3.78
N ASP A 103 10.12 10.43 5.09
CA ASP A 103 10.35 9.19 5.84
C ASP A 103 9.51 8.03 5.25
N VAL A 104 10.07 6.83 5.33
CA VAL A 104 9.36 5.61 4.93
C VAL A 104 8.83 4.90 6.16
N VAL A 105 7.51 4.70 6.20
CA VAL A 105 6.81 4.00 7.28
C VAL A 105 6.43 2.60 6.81
N ILE A 106 6.77 1.59 7.61
CA ILE A 106 6.27 0.22 7.49
C ILE A 106 5.05 0.09 8.40
N ALA A 107 3.87 -0.14 7.85
CA ALA A 107 2.67 -0.36 8.64
C ALA A 107 2.67 -1.77 9.23
N MET A 108 3.04 -1.91 10.50
CA MET A 108 2.99 -3.20 11.21
C MET A 108 1.55 -3.65 11.46
N ALA A 109 0.68 -2.70 11.79
CA ALA A 109 -0.74 -2.89 12.03
C ALA A 109 -1.50 -1.65 11.55
N ALA A 110 -2.80 -1.77 11.35
CA ALA A 110 -3.65 -0.65 11.00
C ALA A 110 -4.85 -0.55 11.94
N SER A 111 -4.91 0.53 12.72
CA SER A 111 -6.16 1.00 13.31
C SER A 111 -7.07 1.52 12.19
N THR A 112 -8.38 1.57 12.42
CA THR A 112 -9.29 2.15 11.43
C THR A 112 -10.50 2.78 12.09
N ASP A 113 -11.01 3.85 11.47
CA ASP A 113 -12.32 4.44 11.77
C ASP A 113 -13.43 3.88 10.85
N SER A 114 -13.05 3.08 9.84
CA SER A 114 -13.99 2.39 8.96
C SER A 114 -14.84 1.37 9.71
N ALA A 115 -16.13 1.34 9.40
CA ALA A 115 -17.04 0.34 9.95
C ALA A 115 -16.86 -1.06 9.33
N ILE A 116 -16.04 -1.24 8.29
CA ILE A 116 -16.00 -2.47 7.50
C ILE A 116 -15.66 -3.72 8.32
N ASN A 117 -14.69 -3.63 9.23
CA ASN A 117 -14.34 -4.76 10.08
C ASN A 117 -15.37 -4.96 11.21
N LYS A 118 -15.93 -3.91 11.77
CA LYS A 118 -17.04 -4.02 12.74
C LYS A 118 -18.25 -4.76 12.14
N LEU A 119 -18.61 -4.44 10.89
CA LEU A 119 -19.68 -5.14 10.17
C LEU A 119 -19.31 -6.62 9.91
N ARG A 120 -18.08 -6.88 9.47
CA ARG A 120 -17.60 -8.24 9.15
C ARG A 120 -17.53 -9.15 10.37
N PHE A 121 -17.15 -8.62 11.52
CA PHE A 121 -16.95 -9.38 12.75
C PHE A 121 -18.08 -9.17 13.79
N ASN A 122 -19.29 -8.76 13.35
CA ASN A 122 -20.47 -8.59 14.19
C ASN A 122 -20.21 -7.70 15.43
N GLY A 123 -19.50 -6.59 15.23
CA GLY A 123 -19.17 -5.63 16.29
C GLY A 123 -17.88 -5.92 17.05
N ALA A 124 -17.28 -7.10 16.91
CA ALA A 124 -15.99 -7.38 17.54
C ALA A 124 -14.85 -6.58 16.92
N ASP A 125 -13.78 -6.41 17.68
CA ASP A 125 -12.55 -5.79 17.19
C ASP A 125 -11.69 -6.82 16.45
N TYR A 126 -11.13 -6.39 15.32
CA TYR A 126 -10.13 -7.13 14.56
C TYR A 126 -8.89 -6.26 14.40
N ALA A 127 -7.71 -6.84 14.56
CA ALA A 127 -6.42 -6.16 14.41
C ALA A 127 -5.80 -6.52 13.06
N PRO A 128 -5.96 -5.70 12.01
CA PRO A 128 -5.28 -5.89 10.73
C PRO A 128 -3.76 -5.76 10.90
N THR A 129 -3.01 -6.79 10.54
CA THR A 129 -1.55 -6.85 10.70
C THR A 129 -0.85 -7.25 9.43
N ALA A 130 0.37 -6.75 9.23
CA ALA A 130 1.26 -7.14 8.15
C ALA A 130 1.71 -8.60 8.29
N SER A 131 2.10 -9.20 7.15
CA SER A 131 2.85 -10.45 7.17
C SER A 131 4.26 -10.21 7.72
N ALA A 132 4.62 -10.93 8.80
CA ALA A 132 5.88 -10.73 9.51
C ALA A 132 7.10 -10.89 8.58
N GLU A 133 7.10 -11.91 7.73
CA GLU A 133 8.20 -12.14 6.79
C GLU A 133 8.42 -10.95 5.85
N LEU A 134 7.37 -10.44 5.21
CA LEU A 134 7.46 -9.26 4.33
C LEU A 134 7.92 -8.02 5.10
N LEU A 135 7.45 -7.83 6.33
CA LEU A 135 7.85 -6.71 7.17
C LEU A 135 9.36 -6.72 7.45
N PHE A 136 9.90 -7.86 7.87
CA PHE A 136 11.33 -7.99 8.15
C PHE A 136 12.17 -7.78 6.90
N LYS A 137 11.79 -8.35 5.76
CA LYS A 137 12.47 -8.15 4.48
C LYS A 137 12.50 -6.68 4.05
N ALA A 138 11.37 -5.99 4.19
CA ALA A 138 11.30 -4.55 3.88
C ALA A 138 12.16 -3.71 4.82
N TYR A 139 12.17 -4.04 6.11
CA TYR A 139 13.00 -3.35 7.08
C TYR A 139 14.50 -3.52 6.76
N GLU A 140 14.93 -4.73 6.46
CA GLU A 140 16.32 -5.03 6.07
C GLU A 140 16.70 -4.36 4.75
N ALA A 141 15.83 -4.38 3.74
CA ALA A 141 16.05 -3.70 2.46
C ALA A 141 16.22 -2.19 2.64
N GLY A 142 15.35 -1.55 3.44
CA GLY A 142 15.47 -0.12 3.74
C GLY A 142 16.74 0.21 4.52
N LYS A 143 17.12 -0.62 5.50
CA LYS A 143 18.35 -0.46 6.27
C LYS A 143 19.59 -0.61 5.38
N ALA A 144 19.61 -1.56 4.46
CA ALA A 144 20.71 -1.73 3.51
C ALA A 144 20.91 -0.52 2.59
N LYS A 145 19.84 0.23 2.30
CA LYS A 145 19.87 1.50 1.57
C LYS A 145 20.22 2.71 2.45
N GLY A 146 20.40 2.52 3.75
CA GLY A 146 20.65 3.62 4.69
C GLY A 146 19.43 4.50 5.01
N LEU A 147 18.22 4.00 4.74
CA LEU A 147 16.99 4.75 4.98
C LEU A 147 16.57 4.72 6.45
N SER A 148 15.99 5.83 6.92
CA SER A 148 15.35 5.90 8.23
C SER A 148 13.97 5.25 8.16
N MET A 149 13.92 3.94 8.41
CA MET A 149 12.66 3.20 8.42
C MET A 149 11.95 3.36 9.78
N LYS A 150 10.68 3.72 9.74
CA LYS A 150 9.79 3.74 10.91
C LYS A 150 8.80 2.58 10.79
N ALA A 151 8.69 1.75 11.80
CA ALA A 151 7.71 0.67 11.80
C ALA A 151 6.74 0.83 12.97
N GLY A 152 5.44 0.74 12.71
CA GLY A 152 4.44 0.91 13.77
C GLY A 152 3.00 0.86 13.25
N ASN A 153 2.07 1.25 14.13
CA ASN A 153 0.66 1.31 13.82
C ASN A 153 0.34 2.54 12.97
N VAL A 154 -0.52 2.37 11.97
CA VAL A 154 -1.04 3.45 11.12
C VAL A 154 -2.56 3.55 11.26
N LEU A 155 -3.15 4.65 10.85
CA LEU A 155 -4.60 4.81 10.76
C LEU A 155 -5.04 4.65 9.31
N THR A 156 -5.97 3.74 9.06
CA THR A 156 -6.76 3.70 7.83
C THR A 156 -8.07 4.45 8.07
N SER A 157 -8.25 5.59 7.41
CA SER A 157 -9.44 6.43 7.54
C SER A 157 -10.30 6.37 6.29
N ASP A 158 -11.62 6.38 6.47
CA ASP A 158 -12.59 6.50 5.36
C ASP A 158 -12.76 7.96 4.90
N THR A 159 -12.26 8.94 5.69
CA THR A 159 -12.50 10.35 5.45
C THR A 159 -11.18 11.12 5.28
N PHE A 160 -10.96 11.72 4.10
CA PHE A 160 -9.82 12.61 3.86
C PHE A 160 -10.10 14.02 4.39
N TYR A 161 -11.28 14.56 4.15
CA TYR A 161 -11.73 15.86 4.65
C TYR A 161 -12.64 15.64 5.87
N GLY A 162 -12.04 15.58 7.06
CA GLY A 162 -12.78 15.35 8.31
C GLY A 162 -13.36 16.64 8.89
N ASP A 163 -14.49 16.53 9.60
CA ASP A 163 -15.15 17.66 10.27
C ASP A 163 -14.42 18.13 11.55
N ASP A 164 -13.60 17.25 12.15
CA ASP A 164 -12.79 17.56 13.34
C ASP A 164 -11.31 17.73 12.97
N PRO A 165 -10.81 18.97 12.85
CA PRO A 165 -9.42 19.24 12.47
C PRO A 165 -8.39 18.77 13.52
N GLU A 166 -8.84 18.51 14.76
CA GLU A 166 -7.99 18.05 15.87
C GLU A 166 -8.14 16.53 16.11
N GLY A 167 -9.03 15.87 15.38
CA GLY A 167 -9.37 14.46 15.57
C GLY A 167 -8.19 13.50 15.48
N TRP A 168 -7.14 13.86 14.72
CA TRP A 168 -5.91 13.09 14.60
C TRP A 168 -5.11 13.01 15.90
N LYS A 169 -5.20 14.01 16.79
CA LYS A 169 -4.42 14.08 18.04
C LYS A 169 -4.71 12.92 18.98
N LYS A 170 -5.94 12.39 18.96
CA LYS A 170 -6.28 11.20 19.75
C LYS A 170 -5.47 9.98 19.30
N TRP A 171 -5.26 9.80 17.99
CA TRP A 171 -4.46 8.72 17.44
C TRP A 171 -2.97 8.92 17.71
N ALA A 172 -2.49 10.14 17.53
CA ALA A 172 -1.11 10.54 17.84
C ALA A 172 -0.73 10.22 19.29
N LYS A 173 -1.63 10.51 20.24
CA LYS A 173 -1.43 10.22 21.68
C LYS A 173 -1.17 8.74 21.97
N PHE A 174 -1.71 7.84 21.18
CA PHE A 174 -1.51 6.39 21.31
C PHE A 174 -0.42 5.85 20.36
N GLY A 175 0.45 6.72 19.83
CA GLY A 175 1.62 6.33 19.06
C GLY A 175 1.32 5.89 17.62
N VAL A 176 0.13 6.19 17.08
CA VAL A 176 -0.16 5.98 15.65
C VAL A 176 0.72 6.92 14.85
N LEU A 177 1.44 6.39 13.85
CA LEU A 177 2.49 7.12 13.14
C LEU A 177 1.93 8.08 12.10
N CYS A 178 0.94 7.64 11.33
CA CYS A 178 0.41 8.39 10.19
C CYS A 178 -0.99 7.90 9.79
N VAL A 179 -1.64 8.62 8.88
CA VAL A 179 -2.94 8.28 8.30
C VAL A 179 -2.82 8.02 6.80
N GLU A 180 -3.54 7.00 6.34
CA GLU A 180 -3.77 6.61 4.95
C GLU A 180 -5.19 6.03 4.82
N MET A 181 -5.56 5.39 3.71
CA MET A 181 -6.97 5.04 3.48
C MET A 181 -7.21 3.57 3.06
N GLU A 182 -6.21 2.64 3.11
CA GLU A 182 -6.35 1.30 2.49
C GLU A 182 -5.82 0.12 3.32
N THR A 183 -4.83 0.34 4.18
CA THR A 183 -4.04 -0.72 4.82
C THR A 183 -4.89 -1.71 5.62
N ALA A 184 -5.86 -1.23 6.40
CA ALA A 184 -6.72 -2.12 7.19
C ALA A 184 -7.48 -3.11 6.32
N GLN A 185 -7.99 -2.68 5.17
CA GLN A 185 -8.70 -3.55 4.23
C GLN A 185 -7.76 -4.54 3.55
N LEU A 186 -6.59 -4.08 3.09
CA LEU A 186 -5.59 -4.95 2.47
C LEU A 186 -5.23 -6.10 3.41
N TYR A 187 -4.84 -5.80 4.65
CA TYR A 187 -4.43 -6.82 5.63
C TYR A 187 -5.57 -7.76 6.00
N THR A 188 -6.79 -7.24 6.17
CA THR A 188 -7.95 -8.08 6.45
C THR A 188 -8.28 -9.01 5.29
N THR A 189 -8.18 -8.54 4.05
CA THR A 189 -8.42 -9.38 2.85
C THR A 189 -7.35 -10.44 2.73
N ALA A 190 -6.07 -10.07 2.86
CA ALA A 190 -4.96 -11.01 2.77
C ALA A 190 -5.06 -12.12 3.84
N ALA A 191 -5.34 -11.76 5.09
CA ALA A 191 -5.53 -12.71 6.17
C ALA A 191 -6.68 -13.71 5.89
N LYS A 192 -7.81 -13.22 5.34
CA LYS A 192 -8.95 -14.07 4.97
C LYS A 192 -8.57 -15.17 3.97
N PHE A 193 -7.68 -14.86 3.04
CA PHE A 193 -7.28 -15.77 1.97
C PHE A 193 -5.93 -16.46 2.21
N GLY A 194 -5.27 -16.22 3.34
CA GLY A 194 -4.00 -16.85 3.69
C GLY A 194 -2.85 -16.42 2.77
N VAL A 195 -2.86 -15.18 2.27
CA VAL A 195 -1.80 -14.60 1.44
C VAL A 195 -1.04 -13.50 2.19
N ASN A 196 0.16 -13.19 1.72
CA ASN A 196 1.00 -12.17 2.35
C ASN A 196 0.58 -10.75 1.95
N ALA A 197 0.64 -9.82 2.90
CA ALA A 197 0.45 -8.41 2.65
C ALA A 197 1.38 -7.52 3.47
N LEU A 198 1.80 -6.42 2.86
CA LEU A 198 2.58 -5.37 3.49
C LEU A 198 2.13 -4.01 2.94
N THR A 199 2.21 -2.97 3.78
CA THR A 199 2.08 -1.58 3.35
C THR A 199 3.33 -0.81 3.71
N LEU A 200 3.90 -0.15 2.70
CA LEU A 200 4.95 0.85 2.81
C LEU A 200 4.37 2.21 2.45
N LEU A 201 4.71 3.22 3.22
CA LEU A 201 4.17 4.57 3.06
C LEU A 201 5.31 5.58 3.07
N THR A 202 5.33 6.47 2.09
CA THR A 202 6.16 7.68 2.18
C THR A 202 5.32 8.80 2.78
N ILE A 203 5.88 9.50 3.76
CA ILE A 203 5.21 10.66 4.34
C ILE A 203 5.20 11.80 3.33
N SER A 204 4.02 12.21 2.93
CA SER A 204 3.78 13.28 1.97
C SER A 204 3.36 14.60 2.59
N ASP A 205 2.83 14.55 3.80
CA ASP A 205 2.34 15.70 4.55
C ASP A 205 2.45 15.44 6.06
N SER A 206 2.45 16.53 6.84
CA SER A 206 2.51 16.45 8.29
C SER A 206 1.36 17.24 8.90
N LEU A 207 0.48 16.57 9.64
CA LEU A 207 -0.57 17.23 10.39
C LEU A 207 -0.02 17.98 11.61
N VAL A 208 1.21 17.67 12.02
CA VAL A 208 1.90 18.33 13.15
C VAL A 208 2.45 19.69 12.73
N THR A 209 3.14 19.76 11.58
CA THR A 209 3.82 20.99 11.12
C THR A 209 3.04 21.75 10.05
N GLY A 210 2.05 21.11 9.42
CA GLY A 210 1.32 21.68 8.29
C GLY A 210 2.09 21.65 6.96
N GLU A 211 3.26 21.01 6.91
CA GLU A 211 4.03 20.83 5.66
C GLU A 211 3.35 19.85 4.73
N VAL A 212 3.39 20.12 3.42
CA VAL A 212 2.81 19.28 2.38
C VAL A 212 3.74 19.20 1.17
N THR A 213 3.80 18.04 0.52
CA THR A 213 4.46 17.87 -0.78
C THR A 213 3.47 18.09 -1.93
N SER A 214 3.98 18.50 -3.10
CA SER A 214 3.15 18.66 -4.31
C SER A 214 2.63 17.31 -4.82
N ALA A 215 1.58 17.35 -5.67
CA ALA A 215 1.07 16.15 -6.32
C ALA A 215 2.12 15.50 -7.24
N GLU A 216 2.93 16.31 -7.91
CA GLU A 216 4.02 15.85 -8.77
C GLU A 216 5.11 15.12 -7.96
N GLU A 217 5.53 15.67 -6.82
CA GLU A 217 6.46 14.99 -5.92
C GLU A 217 5.92 13.64 -5.46
N ARG A 218 4.64 13.56 -5.09
CA ARG A 218 4.00 12.29 -4.67
C ARG A 218 3.99 11.24 -5.78
N GLN A 219 3.96 11.65 -7.03
CA GLN A 219 3.97 10.76 -8.18
C GLN A 219 5.38 10.26 -8.55
N LEU A 220 6.38 11.16 -8.52
CA LEU A 220 7.67 10.95 -9.20
C LEU A 220 8.87 10.76 -8.27
N THR A 221 8.81 11.15 -6.97
CA THR A 221 10.03 11.27 -6.16
C THR A 221 10.13 10.29 -5.00
N PHE A 222 9.13 9.42 -4.78
CA PHE A 222 9.16 8.48 -3.66
C PHE A 222 9.81 7.14 -4.05
N ASN A 223 10.93 7.21 -4.77
CA ASN A 223 11.63 6.05 -5.31
C ASN A 223 12.20 5.11 -4.25
N ASP A 224 12.65 5.65 -3.11
CA ASP A 224 13.19 4.84 -2.02
C ASP A 224 12.20 3.78 -1.52
N MET A 225 10.95 4.16 -1.32
CA MET A 225 9.88 3.24 -0.93
C MET A 225 9.62 2.18 -2.01
N ILE A 226 9.62 2.60 -3.29
CA ILE A 226 9.39 1.69 -4.42
C ILE A 226 10.50 0.66 -4.50
N GLU A 227 11.76 1.09 -4.39
CA GLU A 227 12.90 0.19 -4.39
C GLU A 227 12.90 -0.76 -3.19
N VAL A 228 12.55 -0.29 -1.98
CA VAL A 228 12.37 -1.16 -0.81
C VAL A 228 11.30 -2.23 -1.08
N ALA A 229 10.17 -1.85 -1.69
CA ALA A 229 9.12 -2.80 -2.04
C ALA A 229 9.58 -3.85 -3.06
N LEU A 230 10.29 -3.43 -4.09
CA LEU A 230 10.84 -4.31 -5.13
C LEU A 230 11.91 -5.26 -4.57
N GLU A 231 12.84 -4.76 -3.75
CA GLU A 231 13.85 -5.61 -3.09
C GLU A 231 13.21 -6.63 -2.14
N SER A 232 12.16 -6.22 -1.42
CA SER A 232 11.38 -7.14 -0.56
C SER A 232 10.71 -8.25 -1.38
N ALA A 233 10.24 -7.92 -2.59
CA ALA A 233 9.62 -8.87 -3.51
C ALA A 233 10.62 -9.91 -4.06
N LEU A 234 11.91 -9.55 -4.21
CA LEU A 234 12.94 -10.47 -4.70
C LEU A 234 13.22 -11.62 -3.75
N SER A 235 13.05 -11.39 -2.48
CA SER A 235 13.43 -12.33 -1.43
C SER A 235 12.32 -13.33 -1.05
N LEU A 236 11.20 -13.33 -1.81
CA LEU A 236 10.04 -14.25 -1.66
C LEU A 236 10.13 -15.53 -2.55
#